data_911f787bce80e193cf8e418516bf6035
#
_entry.id   911f787bce80e193cf8e418516bf6035
#
_cell.length_a   1.000
_cell.length_b   1.000
_cell.length_c   1.000
_cell.angle_alpha   90.00
_cell.angle_beta   90.00
_cell.angle_gamma   90.00
#
_symmetry.space_group_name_H-M   'P 1'
#
loop_
_entity.id
_entity.type
_entity.pdbx_description
1 polymer ?
#
loop_
_entity_poly.entity_id
_entity_poly.type
_entity_poly.pdbx_seq_one_letter_code
_entity_poly.pdbx_strand_id
1 'polypeptide(L)'
;RCDRPLAVGWNPSHHHRRGRQPHMLVTLATRTFTPEPTAAALRLGALARALAAGGDRVRVLTSRLAPSVARDAASSAEDPHGPTSLEREGGTQGQGAPPETGNGEGGHGLVEVRRAPVLRDKTGAVRGYVSYLSFDLPLIARLLTGARPDVVVSEPPPTTGAAVRLACALRRLPYVYYCADIVSDAAALAGVPRPIVRAVAALESFALRGARSVIAVSDGVARRARDLGAKRVVVIPNGVRVPEAVAGGVPEGFPSCLGPVFVYAGTVAHWLAPEGFVDAFERARVSLGDARLVFVGQGSGWEELAARARGVHGVCLRSAVSADEPDRWMARATAT
;
A
#
# COMPACT_ATOMS: atom_id res chain seq x y z
N ARG A 1 -15.19 -9.70 34.37
CA ARG A 1 -15.59 -8.29 34.08
C ARG A 1 -14.86 -7.90 32.83
N CYS A 2 -15.55 -7.92 31.70
CA CYS A 2 -15.02 -7.48 30.40
C CYS A 2 -15.12 -5.96 30.35
N ASP A 3 -13.98 -5.29 30.21
CA ASP A 3 -13.89 -3.87 30.04
C ASP A 3 -14.28 -3.47 28.61
N ARG A 4 -15.04 -2.37 28.53
CA ARG A 4 -15.65 -1.83 27.34
C ARG A 4 -14.59 -1.36 26.32
N PRO A 5 -14.80 -1.51 25.01
CA PRO A 5 -13.96 -0.87 24.02
C PRO A 5 -14.21 0.65 24.03
N LEU A 6 -13.13 1.42 24.17
CA LEU A 6 -13.14 2.86 23.97
C LEU A 6 -13.37 3.14 22.47
N ALA A 7 -14.62 3.39 22.13
CA ALA A 7 -14.94 4.02 20.85
C ALA A 7 -14.47 5.47 20.89
N VAL A 8 -13.29 5.73 20.32
CA VAL A 8 -12.86 7.09 20.01
C VAL A 8 -13.70 7.56 18.83
N GLY A 9 -14.82 8.20 19.15
CA GLY A 9 -15.67 8.85 18.17
C GLY A 9 -14.89 9.96 17.47
N TRP A 10 -14.50 9.74 16.24
CA TRP A 10 -14.02 10.80 15.36
C TRP A 10 -15.18 11.73 15.03
N ASN A 11 -15.12 12.96 15.55
CA ASN A 11 -16.13 13.99 15.29
C ASN A 11 -15.61 14.95 14.20
N PRO A 12 -16.15 14.93 12.98
CA PRO A 12 -15.70 15.78 11.89
C PRO A 12 -15.97 17.27 12.09
N SER A 13 -16.76 17.66 13.09
CA SER A 13 -17.18 19.05 13.30
C SER A 13 -16.14 19.96 13.95
N HIS A 14 -15.01 19.46 14.44
CA HIS A 14 -13.98 20.29 15.10
C HIS A 14 -12.92 20.89 14.17
N HIS A 15 -13.00 20.71 12.86
CA HIS A 15 -12.00 21.22 11.92
C HIS A 15 -12.36 22.54 11.21
N HIS A 16 -13.48 23.18 11.52
CA HIS A 16 -13.83 24.48 10.95
C HIS A 16 -13.43 25.65 11.87
N ARG A 17 -12.14 26.00 11.86
CA ARG A 17 -11.58 27.36 12.07
C ARG A 17 -10.06 27.31 12.16
N ARG A 18 -9.37 26.83 11.10
CA ARG A 18 -7.99 27.24 10.87
C ARG A 18 -7.97 28.01 9.56
N GLY A 19 -7.41 29.24 9.60
CA GLY A 19 -7.25 30.07 8.41
C GLY A 19 -6.67 29.25 7.26
N ARG A 20 -7.08 29.56 6.04
CA ARG A 20 -6.66 28.89 4.78
C ARG A 20 -5.16 28.66 4.84
N GLN A 21 -4.73 27.44 5.10
CA GLN A 21 -3.31 27.09 5.00
C GLN A 21 -2.90 27.21 3.54
N PRO A 22 -1.72 27.74 3.23
CA PRO A 22 -1.25 27.81 1.85
C PRO A 22 -1.22 26.38 1.29
N HIS A 23 -1.75 26.19 0.09
CA HIS A 23 -1.74 24.93 -0.62
C HIS A 23 -0.31 24.46 -0.83
N MET A 24 0.05 23.31 -0.27
CA MET A 24 1.40 22.77 -0.35
C MET A 24 1.57 21.91 -1.61
N LEU A 25 2.79 21.87 -2.15
CA LEU A 25 3.19 20.87 -3.12
C LEU A 25 3.82 19.68 -2.36
N VAL A 26 3.06 18.62 -2.21
CA VAL A 26 3.52 17.38 -1.60
C VAL A 26 4.02 16.43 -2.68
N THR A 27 5.24 15.91 -2.55
CA THR A 27 5.76 14.88 -3.47
C THR A 27 5.79 13.53 -2.76
N LEU A 28 5.06 12.54 -3.28
CA LEU A 28 5.11 11.15 -2.84
C LEU A 28 6.15 10.41 -3.66
N ALA A 29 7.14 9.80 -3.00
CA ALA A 29 8.18 8.98 -3.62
C ALA A 29 7.93 7.51 -3.26
N THR A 30 7.41 6.74 -4.21
CA THR A 30 7.02 5.34 -4.02
C THR A 30 7.29 4.52 -5.27
N ARG A 31 7.65 3.25 -5.11
CA ARG A 31 7.87 2.35 -6.25
C ARG A 31 6.57 1.80 -6.83
N THR A 32 5.52 1.69 -6.02
CA THR A 32 4.22 1.20 -6.45
C THR A 32 3.14 2.22 -6.12
N PHE A 33 2.23 2.42 -7.06
CA PHE A 33 1.10 3.34 -6.89
C PHE A 33 -0.10 2.82 -7.68
N THR A 34 -1.30 3.28 -7.34
CA THR A 34 -2.53 2.89 -8.03
C THR A 34 -2.37 3.00 -9.56
N PRO A 35 -2.90 2.05 -10.35
CA PRO A 35 -3.80 0.95 -10.03
C PRO A 35 -3.10 -0.36 -9.60
N GLU A 36 -1.80 -0.39 -9.25
CA GLU A 36 -1.15 -1.62 -8.80
C GLU A 36 -1.83 -2.16 -7.53
N PRO A 37 -2.22 -3.46 -7.48
CA PRO A 37 -2.98 -4.05 -6.36
C PRO A 37 -2.05 -4.38 -5.18
N THR A 38 -1.36 -3.38 -4.64
CA THR A 38 -0.48 -3.53 -3.48
C THR A 38 -0.97 -2.71 -2.30
N ALA A 39 -0.72 -3.19 -1.08
CA ALA A 39 -1.09 -2.46 0.13
C ALA A 39 -0.46 -1.05 0.19
N ALA A 40 0.77 -0.90 -0.32
CA ALA A 40 1.44 0.38 -0.45
C ALA A 40 0.71 1.32 -1.40
N ALA A 41 0.33 0.83 -2.59
CA ALA A 41 -0.41 1.62 -3.59
C ALA A 41 -1.77 2.08 -3.06
N LEU A 42 -2.49 1.20 -2.35
CA LEU A 42 -3.78 1.53 -1.74
C LEU A 42 -3.63 2.63 -0.66
N ARG A 43 -2.67 2.48 0.25
CA ARG A 43 -2.41 3.47 1.31
C ARG A 43 -2.01 4.82 0.76
N LEU A 44 -1.03 4.84 -0.14
CA LEU A 44 -0.53 6.09 -0.70
C LEU A 44 -1.52 6.73 -1.67
N GLY A 45 -2.32 5.94 -2.37
CA GLY A 45 -3.44 6.43 -3.15
C GLY A 45 -4.50 7.11 -2.28
N ALA A 46 -4.83 6.53 -1.13
CA ALA A 46 -5.74 7.15 -0.16
C ALA A 46 -5.14 8.44 0.42
N LEU A 47 -3.85 8.44 0.77
CA LEU A 47 -3.14 9.64 1.24
C LEU A 47 -3.14 10.75 0.18
N ALA A 48 -2.81 10.42 -1.07
CA ALA A 48 -2.79 11.38 -2.17
C ALA A 48 -4.17 12.05 -2.38
N ARG A 49 -5.24 11.24 -2.38
CA ARG A 49 -6.61 11.76 -2.49
C ARG A 49 -7.01 12.63 -1.31
N ALA A 50 -6.65 12.23 -0.08
CA ALA A 50 -6.98 13.01 1.12
C ALA A 50 -6.27 14.37 1.13
N LEU A 51 -4.99 14.42 0.75
CA LEU A 51 -4.22 15.67 0.62
C LEU A 51 -4.83 16.57 -0.48
N ALA A 52 -5.15 16.00 -1.64
CA ALA A 52 -5.78 16.73 -2.72
C ALA A 52 -7.18 17.25 -2.35
N ALA A 53 -7.99 16.47 -1.64
CA ALA A 53 -9.27 16.92 -1.10
C ALA A 53 -9.12 18.03 -0.07
N GLY A 54 -7.99 18.09 0.66
CA GLY A 54 -7.60 19.19 1.53
C GLY A 54 -7.10 20.43 0.80
N GLY A 55 -6.98 20.39 -0.54
CA GLY A 55 -6.55 21.50 -1.39
C GLY A 55 -5.06 21.48 -1.75
N ASP A 56 -4.28 20.51 -1.27
CA ASP A 56 -2.87 20.40 -1.60
C ASP A 56 -2.65 19.89 -3.03
N ARG A 57 -1.55 20.30 -3.64
CA ARG A 57 -1.08 19.73 -4.91
C ARG A 57 -0.20 18.53 -4.61
N VAL A 58 -0.57 17.37 -5.14
CA VAL A 58 0.16 16.13 -4.90
C VAL A 58 0.87 15.69 -6.18
N ARG A 59 2.17 15.47 -6.10
CA ARG A 59 2.96 14.86 -7.16
C ARG A 59 3.43 13.49 -6.70
N VAL A 60 3.13 12.45 -7.49
CA VAL A 60 3.58 11.09 -7.23
C VAL A 60 4.71 10.73 -8.20
N LEU A 61 5.88 10.41 -7.66
CA LEU A 61 7.02 9.90 -8.41
C LEU A 61 7.07 8.39 -8.21
N THR A 62 6.70 7.63 -9.26
CA THR A 62 6.55 6.18 -9.16
C THR A 62 7.10 5.45 -10.38
N SER A 63 7.07 4.11 -10.37
CA SER A 63 7.48 3.27 -11.49
C SER A 63 6.38 3.13 -12.54
N ARG A 64 6.75 2.82 -13.78
CA ARG A 64 5.79 2.38 -14.81
C ARG A 64 5.09 1.10 -14.34
N LEU A 65 3.84 0.94 -14.72
CA LEU A 65 3.05 -0.25 -14.44
C LEU A 65 3.68 -1.50 -15.07
N ALA A 66 3.48 -2.65 -14.44
CA ALA A 66 3.74 -3.93 -15.10
C ALA A 66 2.80 -4.08 -16.31
N PRO A 67 3.24 -4.74 -17.41
CA PRO A 67 2.42 -4.85 -18.62
C PRO A 67 1.04 -5.52 -18.41
N SER A 68 0.94 -6.46 -17.46
CA SER A 68 -0.33 -7.06 -17.05
C SER A 68 -1.26 -6.04 -16.42
N VAL A 69 -0.77 -5.33 -15.40
CA VAL A 69 -1.57 -4.30 -14.70
C VAL A 69 -1.95 -3.14 -15.62
N ALA A 70 -1.08 -2.78 -16.56
CA ALA A 70 -1.40 -1.75 -17.54
C ALA A 70 -2.53 -2.16 -18.49
N ARG A 71 -2.57 -3.44 -18.89
CA ARG A 71 -3.67 -3.99 -19.71
C ARG A 71 -4.99 -4.03 -18.95
N ASP A 72 -4.95 -4.50 -17.70
CA ASP A 72 -6.14 -4.58 -16.86
C ASP A 72 -6.72 -3.19 -16.56
N ALA A 73 -5.85 -2.20 -16.33
CA ALA A 73 -6.26 -0.81 -16.13
C ALA A 73 -6.87 -0.19 -17.40
N ALA A 74 -6.35 -0.53 -18.57
CA ALA A 74 -6.91 -0.06 -19.84
C ALA A 74 -8.29 -0.66 -20.13
N SER A 75 -8.47 -1.96 -19.87
CA SER A 75 -9.78 -2.63 -20.04
C SER A 75 -10.85 -2.10 -19.07
N SER A 76 -10.44 -1.74 -17.84
CA SER A 76 -11.35 -1.16 -16.85
C SER A 76 -11.72 0.31 -17.14
N ALA A 77 -10.93 1.03 -17.93
CA ALA A 77 -11.21 2.42 -18.33
C ALA A 77 -12.23 2.50 -19.48
N GLU A 78 -12.47 1.40 -20.20
CA GLU A 78 -13.47 1.30 -21.27
C GLU A 78 -14.88 0.97 -20.74
N ASP A 79 -15.03 0.69 -19.44
CA ASP A 79 -16.33 0.45 -18.82
C ASP A 79 -16.98 1.79 -18.39
N PRO A 80 -18.10 2.23 -19.01
CA PRO A 80 -18.74 3.52 -18.74
C PRO A 80 -19.37 3.63 -17.34
N HIS A 81 -19.34 2.58 -16.52
CA HIS A 81 -19.86 2.56 -15.16
C HIS A 81 -18.77 2.46 -14.06
N GLY A 82 -17.48 2.57 -14.44
CA GLY A 82 -16.37 2.59 -13.49
C GLY A 82 -16.23 3.92 -12.73
N PRO A 83 -15.62 3.92 -11.52
CA PRO A 83 -15.44 5.14 -10.73
C PRO A 83 -14.55 6.15 -11.47
N THR A 84 -15.04 7.37 -11.58
CA THR A 84 -14.45 8.52 -12.28
C THR A 84 -12.95 8.67 -12.03
N SER A 85 -12.16 8.50 -13.08
CA SER A 85 -10.70 8.63 -13.06
C SER A 85 -10.27 10.09 -12.90
N LEU A 86 -9.67 10.43 -11.77
CA LEU A 86 -9.00 11.73 -11.52
C LEU A 86 -7.49 11.68 -11.84
N GLU A 87 -7.09 10.88 -12.82
CA GLU A 87 -5.69 10.77 -13.21
C GLU A 87 -5.48 11.34 -14.62
N ARG A 88 -4.79 12.49 -14.71
CA ARG A 88 -4.17 12.93 -15.97
C ARG A 88 -2.75 12.40 -16.03
N GLU A 89 -2.51 11.44 -16.90
CA GLU A 89 -1.15 11.01 -17.25
C GLU A 89 -0.47 12.09 -18.12
N GLY A 90 0.62 12.66 -17.58
CA GLY A 90 1.50 13.55 -18.34
C GLY A 90 2.40 12.74 -19.27
N GLY A 91 1.94 12.41 -20.47
CA GLY A 91 2.76 11.85 -21.53
C GLY A 91 3.68 12.92 -22.13
N THR A 92 4.98 12.66 -22.16
CA THR A 92 5.96 13.43 -22.92
C THR A 92 5.80 13.14 -24.41
N GLN A 93 5.07 13.99 -25.14
CA GLN A 93 5.29 14.22 -26.56
C GLN A 93 5.11 15.71 -26.87
N GLY A 94 5.98 16.19 -27.73
CA GLY A 94 6.33 17.58 -27.98
C GLY A 94 5.23 18.50 -28.49
N GLN A 95 5.51 19.76 -28.26
CA GLN A 95 5.07 20.99 -28.95
C GLN A 95 3.57 21.25 -29.14
N GLY A 96 3.12 22.32 -28.50
CA GLY A 96 2.09 23.21 -29.04
C GLY A 96 0.77 23.22 -28.28
N ALA A 97 0.56 24.36 -27.64
CA ALA A 97 -0.64 24.99 -27.11
C ALA A 97 -0.78 25.05 -25.59
N PRO A 98 -1.09 26.24 -25.03
CA PRO A 98 -1.30 26.40 -23.59
C PRO A 98 -2.63 25.79 -23.16
N PRO A 99 -2.73 25.29 -21.91
CA PRO A 99 -3.97 24.74 -21.40
C PRO A 99 -4.99 25.86 -21.16
N GLU A 100 -6.17 25.69 -21.74
CA GLU A 100 -7.30 26.56 -21.48
C GLU A 100 -7.68 26.50 -20.00
N THR A 101 -7.74 27.66 -19.37
CA THR A 101 -8.21 27.88 -17.99
C THR A 101 -9.71 27.70 -17.94
N GLY A 102 -10.17 26.51 -17.58
CA GLY A 102 -11.54 26.29 -17.15
C GLY A 102 -11.70 26.76 -15.70
N ASN A 103 -12.33 27.91 -15.49
CA ASN A 103 -12.81 28.38 -14.21
C ASN A 103 -13.92 27.45 -13.72
N GLY A 104 -13.58 26.54 -12.80
CA GLY A 104 -14.51 25.76 -11.99
C GLY A 104 -14.26 26.08 -10.53
N GLU A 105 -15.15 26.83 -9.91
CA GLU A 105 -15.15 27.12 -8.48
C GLU A 105 -15.43 25.83 -7.70
N GLY A 106 -14.37 25.32 -7.05
CA GLY A 106 -14.39 24.16 -6.18
C GLY A 106 -12.96 23.67 -6.01
N GLY A 107 -12.26 24.14 -4.94
CA GLY A 107 -10.83 23.91 -4.71
C GLY A 107 -10.48 22.44 -4.44
N HIS A 108 -10.50 21.60 -5.45
CA HIS A 108 -9.94 20.26 -5.40
C HIS A 108 -8.46 20.32 -5.84
N GLY A 109 -7.56 19.94 -4.94
CA GLY A 109 -6.14 19.82 -5.26
C GLY A 109 -5.92 18.78 -6.37
N LEU A 110 -4.87 18.98 -7.17
CA LEU A 110 -4.52 18.10 -8.29
C LEU A 110 -3.56 16.99 -7.84
N VAL A 111 -3.84 15.75 -8.23
CA VAL A 111 -2.89 14.62 -8.12
C VAL A 111 -2.23 14.40 -9.49
N GLU A 112 -0.93 14.65 -9.56
CA GLU A 112 -0.11 14.43 -10.75
C GLU A 112 0.75 13.18 -10.58
N VAL A 113 0.56 12.14 -11.40
CA VAL A 113 1.34 10.90 -11.34
C VAL A 113 2.39 10.88 -12.42
N ARG A 114 3.67 10.82 -12.04
CA ARG A 114 4.81 10.73 -12.96
C ARG A 114 5.50 9.39 -12.83
N ARG A 115 5.41 8.58 -13.87
CA ARG A 115 5.96 7.23 -13.92
C ARG A 115 7.31 7.18 -14.64
N ALA A 116 8.27 6.40 -14.11
CA ALA A 116 9.58 6.17 -14.73
C ALA A 116 9.79 4.70 -15.03
N PRO A 117 10.56 4.34 -16.08
CA PRO A 117 10.97 2.96 -16.30
C PRO A 117 11.74 2.42 -15.11
N VAL A 118 11.57 1.12 -14.84
CA VAL A 118 12.24 0.41 -13.76
C VAL A 118 12.49 -1.03 -14.20
N LEU A 119 13.58 -1.62 -13.74
CA LEU A 119 13.85 -3.03 -13.95
C LEU A 119 12.91 -3.84 -13.07
N ARG A 120 12.27 -4.83 -13.67
CA ARG A 120 11.37 -5.76 -12.98
C ARG A 120 11.92 -7.18 -13.08
N ASP A 121 11.57 -8.02 -12.13
CA ASP A 121 11.86 -9.45 -12.20
C ASP A 121 10.93 -10.17 -13.20
N LYS A 122 11.13 -11.48 -13.35
CA LYS A 122 10.34 -12.33 -14.27
C LYS A 122 8.85 -12.36 -13.92
N THR A 123 8.47 -12.02 -12.69
CA THR A 123 7.08 -11.96 -12.21
C THR A 123 6.47 -10.58 -12.42
N GLY A 124 7.21 -9.62 -12.96
CA GLY A 124 6.77 -8.23 -13.12
C GLY A 124 6.88 -7.39 -11.85
N ALA A 125 7.43 -7.94 -10.76
CA ALA A 125 7.61 -7.22 -9.51
C ALA A 125 8.94 -6.42 -9.50
N VAL A 126 8.94 -5.29 -8.76
CA VAL A 126 10.16 -4.54 -8.49
C VAL A 126 10.81 -5.11 -7.22
N ARG A 127 11.63 -6.14 -7.40
CA ARG A 127 12.30 -6.85 -6.31
C ARG A 127 13.80 -6.99 -6.56
N GLY A 128 14.57 -6.96 -5.48
CA GLY A 128 16.02 -7.09 -5.52
C GLY A 128 16.76 -5.75 -5.69
N TYR A 129 18.02 -5.73 -5.28
CA TYR A 129 18.82 -4.50 -5.19
C TYR A 129 18.99 -3.77 -6.53
N VAL A 130 19.17 -4.50 -7.62
CA VAL A 130 19.31 -3.90 -8.97
C VAL A 130 18.02 -3.21 -9.40
N SER A 131 16.86 -3.86 -9.19
CA SER A 131 15.55 -3.26 -9.45
C SER A 131 15.32 -2.03 -8.58
N TYR A 132 15.72 -2.07 -7.31
CA TYR A 132 15.61 -0.92 -6.41
C TYR A 132 16.45 0.25 -6.89
N LEU A 133 17.73 0.03 -7.22
CA LEU A 133 18.60 1.07 -7.73
C LEU A 133 18.11 1.67 -9.05
N SER A 134 17.50 0.86 -9.93
CA SER A 134 16.93 1.36 -11.19
C SER A 134 15.79 2.34 -10.99
N PHE A 135 15.12 2.31 -9.84
CA PHE A 135 14.14 3.31 -9.43
C PHE A 135 14.79 4.46 -8.64
N ASP A 136 15.65 4.13 -7.66
CA ASP A 136 16.18 5.10 -6.69
C ASP A 136 17.13 6.12 -7.32
N LEU A 137 17.96 5.73 -8.30
CA LEU A 137 18.87 6.67 -8.99
C LEU A 137 18.13 7.71 -9.84
N PRO A 138 17.18 7.31 -10.73
CA PRO A 138 16.33 8.30 -11.41
C PRO A 138 15.48 9.14 -10.46
N LEU A 139 15.04 8.59 -9.31
CA LEU A 139 14.29 9.33 -8.31
C LEU A 139 15.12 10.48 -7.72
N ILE A 140 16.40 10.24 -7.39
CA ILE A 140 17.32 11.28 -6.94
C ILE A 140 17.39 12.41 -7.97
N ALA A 141 17.65 12.07 -9.24
CA ALA A 141 17.73 13.07 -10.31
C ALA A 141 16.43 13.88 -10.43
N ARG A 142 15.27 13.22 -10.41
CA ARG A 142 13.96 13.87 -10.50
C ARG A 142 13.66 14.76 -9.29
N LEU A 143 14.09 14.36 -8.09
CA LEU A 143 13.97 15.21 -6.90
C LEU A 143 14.93 16.40 -6.95
N LEU A 144 16.10 16.26 -7.55
CA LEU A 144 17.09 17.33 -7.66
C LEU A 144 16.72 18.37 -8.73
N THR A 145 16.20 17.94 -9.89
CA THR A 145 15.94 18.80 -11.04
C THR A 145 14.49 19.27 -11.16
N GLY A 146 13.54 18.55 -10.52
CA GLY A 146 12.11 18.88 -10.60
C GLY A 146 11.73 20.13 -9.80
N ALA A 147 10.48 20.59 -9.99
CA ALA A 147 9.92 21.68 -9.20
C ALA A 147 10.04 21.36 -7.70
N ARG A 148 10.44 22.39 -6.92
CA ARG A 148 10.71 22.26 -5.49
C ARG A 148 9.42 21.95 -4.73
N PRO A 149 9.29 20.79 -4.07
CA PRO A 149 8.16 20.52 -3.20
C PRO A 149 8.34 21.19 -1.84
N ASP A 150 7.24 21.39 -1.12
CA ASP A 150 7.26 21.84 0.27
C ASP A 150 7.65 20.69 1.21
N VAL A 151 7.24 19.47 0.86
CA VAL A 151 7.56 18.24 1.60
C VAL A 151 7.62 17.04 0.67
N VAL A 152 8.53 16.12 0.96
CA VAL A 152 8.59 14.80 0.30
C VAL A 152 8.11 13.73 1.27
N VAL A 153 7.24 12.82 0.84
CA VAL A 153 6.86 11.62 1.59
C VAL A 153 7.53 10.43 0.94
N SER A 154 8.28 9.66 1.71
CA SER A 154 8.93 8.43 1.27
C SER A 154 8.41 7.25 2.08
N GLU A 155 8.35 6.07 1.45
CA GLU A 155 8.03 4.80 2.11
C GLU A 155 9.16 3.78 1.95
N PRO A 156 9.12 2.63 2.64
CA PRO A 156 10.05 1.51 2.37
C PRO A 156 10.09 1.11 0.89
N PRO A 157 11.22 0.59 0.42
CA PRO A 157 12.33 0.04 1.20
C PRO A 157 13.33 1.10 1.65
N PRO A 158 14.25 0.71 2.56
CA PRO A 158 15.28 1.61 3.08
C PRO A 158 16.15 2.27 2.01
N THR A 159 16.35 1.64 0.86
CA THR A 159 17.12 2.22 -0.27
C THR A 159 16.42 3.46 -0.82
N THR A 160 15.11 3.41 -1.03
CA THR A 160 14.32 4.56 -1.47
C THR A 160 14.33 5.67 -0.41
N GLY A 161 14.19 5.31 0.87
CA GLY A 161 14.31 6.27 1.97
C GLY A 161 15.67 6.95 2.02
N ALA A 162 16.76 6.23 1.78
CA ALA A 162 18.10 6.77 1.72
C ALA A 162 18.29 7.69 0.50
N ALA A 163 17.78 7.31 -0.65
CA ALA A 163 17.78 8.13 -1.86
C ALA A 163 17.04 9.46 -1.65
N VAL A 164 15.85 9.40 -1.05
CA VAL A 164 15.08 10.59 -0.69
C VAL A 164 15.82 11.45 0.32
N ARG A 165 16.40 10.84 1.37
CA ARG A 165 17.21 11.60 2.35
C ARG A 165 18.35 12.35 1.67
N LEU A 166 19.09 11.69 0.78
CA LEU A 166 20.21 12.32 0.07
C LEU A 166 19.74 13.49 -0.78
N ALA A 167 18.74 13.32 -1.61
CA ALA A 167 18.19 14.36 -2.48
C ALA A 167 17.62 15.52 -1.64
N CYS A 168 16.90 15.22 -0.56
CA CYS A 168 16.32 16.22 0.33
C CYS A 168 17.40 17.01 1.09
N ALA A 169 18.46 16.35 1.54
CA ALA A 169 19.59 17.02 2.19
C ALA A 169 20.28 18.01 1.26
N LEU A 170 20.55 17.61 0.00
CA LEU A 170 21.17 18.48 -1.01
C LEU A 170 20.32 19.70 -1.35
N ARG A 171 19.00 19.55 -1.36
CA ARG A 171 18.06 20.67 -1.65
C ARG A 171 17.52 21.36 -0.41
N ARG A 172 17.92 20.96 0.79
CA ARG A 172 17.37 21.45 2.06
C ARG A 172 15.84 21.35 2.11
N LEU A 173 15.31 20.19 1.73
CA LEU A 173 13.87 19.87 1.75
C LEU A 173 13.55 19.05 2.99
N PRO A 174 12.41 19.31 3.66
CA PRO A 174 11.92 18.39 4.67
C PRO A 174 11.33 17.14 3.99
N TYR A 175 11.48 15.98 4.64
CA TYR A 175 10.77 14.79 4.23
C TYR A 175 10.16 14.06 5.42
N VAL A 176 9.07 13.33 5.15
CA VAL A 176 8.37 12.45 6.07
C VAL A 176 8.62 11.02 5.60
N TYR A 177 8.94 10.14 6.53
CA TYR A 177 9.07 8.72 6.23
C TYR A 177 7.82 7.98 6.68
N TYR A 178 7.09 7.39 5.73
CA TYR A 178 5.92 6.56 6.00
C TYR A 178 6.36 5.13 6.30
N CYS A 179 6.50 4.80 7.58
CA CYS A 179 7.02 3.52 8.05
C CYS A 179 5.87 2.53 8.25
N ALA A 180 5.56 1.79 7.19
CA ALA A 180 4.51 0.75 7.24
C ALA A 180 4.99 -0.52 7.95
N ASP A 181 6.27 -0.81 7.81
CA ASP A 181 6.96 -1.97 8.41
C ASP A 181 8.43 -1.64 8.67
N ILE A 182 9.11 -2.55 9.37
CA ILE A 182 10.56 -2.49 9.61
C ILE A 182 11.22 -3.59 8.78
N VAL A 183 11.80 -3.18 7.66
CA VAL A 183 12.35 -4.11 6.66
C VAL A 183 13.52 -4.95 7.21
N SER A 184 14.34 -4.36 8.09
CA SER A 184 15.43 -5.10 8.74
C SER A 184 14.95 -6.21 9.66
N ASP A 185 13.84 -6.02 10.36
CA ASP A 185 13.24 -7.04 11.22
C ASP A 185 12.60 -8.15 10.37
N ALA A 186 11.89 -7.79 9.29
CA ALA A 186 11.34 -8.75 8.34
C ALA A 186 12.43 -9.60 7.69
N ALA A 187 13.57 -8.99 7.31
CA ALA A 187 14.72 -9.71 6.76
C ALA A 187 15.33 -10.68 7.78
N ALA A 188 15.41 -10.30 9.04
CA ALA A 188 15.89 -11.18 10.11
C ALA A 188 14.96 -12.39 10.32
N LEU A 189 13.64 -12.18 10.33
CA LEU A 189 12.64 -13.24 10.44
C LEU A 189 12.66 -14.19 9.23
N ALA A 190 12.98 -13.68 8.03
CA ALA A 190 13.13 -14.47 6.83
C ALA A 190 14.47 -15.24 6.75
N GLY A 191 15.27 -15.24 7.80
CA GLY A 191 16.54 -15.99 7.86
C GLY A 191 17.67 -15.40 7.03
N VAL A 192 17.56 -14.13 6.61
CA VAL A 192 18.63 -13.45 5.85
C VAL A 192 19.92 -13.40 6.71
N PRO A 193 21.11 -13.62 6.13
CA PRO A 193 22.38 -13.59 6.86
C PRO A 193 22.58 -12.30 7.66
N ARG A 194 23.04 -12.44 8.91
CA ARG A 194 23.20 -11.32 9.86
C ARG A 194 23.94 -10.08 9.29
N PRO A 195 25.01 -10.21 8.50
CA PRO A 195 25.69 -9.05 7.93
C PRO A 195 24.78 -8.22 7.01
N ILE A 196 23.93 -8.90 6.22
CA ILE A 196 22.98 -8.25 5.31
C ILE A 196 21.87 -7.55 6.13
N VAL A 197 21.33 -8.23 7.16
CA VAL A 197 20.35 -7.63 8.08
C VAL A 197 20.90 -6.36 8.72
N ARG A 198 22.17 -6.38 9.18
CA ARG A 198 22.83 -5.20 9.75
C ARG A 198 22.97 -4.07 8.73
N ALA A 199 23.33 -4.38 7.48
CA ALA A 199 23.42 -3.39 6.41
C ALA A 199 22.04 -2.76 6.10
N VAL A 200 20.99 -3.56 6.04
CA VAL A 200 19.62 -3.10 5.86
C VAL A 200 19.18 -2.21 7.03
N ALA A 201 19.46 -2.63 8.27
CA ALA A 201 19.14 -1.84 9.48
C ALA A 201 19.90 -0.52 9.52
N ALA A 202 21.17 -0.49 9.11
CA ALA A 202 21.96 0.73 9.02
C ALA A 202 21.37 1.72 7.99
N LEU A 203 20.98 1.21 6.83
CA LEU A 203 20.34 2.01 5.78
C LEU A 203 18.95 2.53 6.21
N GLU A 204 18.17 1.70 6.87
CA GLU A 204 16.88 2.06 7.45
C GLU A 204 17.02 3.13 8.53
N SER A 205 17.96 2.93 9.46
CA SER A 205 18.33 3.93 10.46
C SER A 205 18.82 5.24 9.82
N PHE A 206 19.61 5.16 8.75
CA PHE A 206 20.00 6.34 7.98
C PHE A 206 18.78 7.09 7.45
N ALA A 207 17.82 6.42 6.82
CA ALA A 207 16.59 7.05 6.33
C ALA A 207 15.75 7.66 7.48
N LEU A 208 15.52 6.90 8.55
CA LEU A 208 14.69 7.33 9.69
C LEU A 208 15.25 8.54 10.44
N ARG A 209 16.57 8.58 10.70
CA ARG A 209 17.23 9.67 11.43
C ARG A 209 17.18 11.00 10.70
N GLY A 210 17.10 10.99 9.38
CA GLY A 210 17.04 12.21 8.58
C GLY A 210 15.64 12.78 8.41
N ALA A 211 14.61 11.97 8.65
CA ALA A 211 13.23 12.39 8.49
C ALA A 211 12.83 13.48 9.49
N ARG A 212 12.11 14.49 9.02
CA ARG A 212 11.51 15.53 9.89
C ARG A 212 10.43 14.91 10.79
N SER A 213 9.71 13.93 10.30
CA SER A 213 8.76 13.11 11.05
C SER A 213 8.64 11.71 10.41
N VAL A 214 8.33 10.75 11.23
CA VAL A 214 8.04 9.38 10.80
C VAL A 214 6.58 9.08 11.13
N ILE A 215 5.82 8.61 10.15
CA ILE A 215 4.47 8.07 10.34
C ILE A 215 4.63 6.57 10.53
N ALA A 216 4.23 6.05 11.68
CA ALA A 216 4.22 4.63 12.00
C ALA A 216 2.79 4.11 12.01
N VAL A 217 2.56 2.92 11.46
CA VAL A 217 1.21 2.33 11.35
C VAL A 217 0.74 1.65 12.63
N SER A 218 1.63 1.48 13.61
CA SER A 218 1.30 0.88 14.92
C SER A 218 2.31 1.31 15.98
N ASP A 219 1.96 1.11 17.25
CA ASP A 219 2.88 1.36 18.37
C ASP A 219 4.13 0.48 18.33
N GLY A 220 4.00 -0.75 17.83
CA GLY A 220 5.14 -1.65 17.64
C GLY A 220 6.15 -1.09 16.65
N VAL A 221 5.69 -0.67 15.47
CA VAL A 221 6.51 -0.01 14.45
C VAL A 221 7.08 1.31 14.99
N ALA A 222 6.29 2.08 15.74
CA ALA A 222 6.74 3.34 16.32
C ALA A 222 7.88 3.16 17.33
N ARG A 223 7.78 2.17 18.22
CA ARG A 223 8.87 1.84 19.15
C ARG A 223 10.12 1.48 18.38
N ARG A 224 9.99 0.57 17.41
CA ARG A 224 11.15 0.09 16.64
C ARG A 224 11.78 1.18 15.79
N ALA A 225 10.99 2.08 15.19
CA ALA A 225 11.50 3.24 14.47
C ALA A 225 12.31 4.19 15.39
N ARG A 226 11.87 4.38 16.66
CA ARG A 226 12.65 5.16 17.65
C ARG A 226 13.96 4.47 18.00
N ASP A 227 13.98 3.16 18.18
CA ASP A 227 15.20 2.36 18.44
C ASP A 227 16.21 2.52 17.28
N LEU A 228 15.71 2.61 16.05
CA LEU A 228 16.51 2.88 14.85
C LEU A 228 16.92 4.36 14.71
N GLY A 229 16.46 5.22 15.61
CA GLY A 229 16.89 6.60 15.73
C GLY A 229 15.96 7.65 15.12
N ALA A 230 14.70 7.31 14.85
CA ALA A 230 13.69 8.30 14.45
C ALA A 230 13.44 9.31 15.61
N LYS A 231 13.55 10.61 15.31
CA LYS A 231 13.45 11.66 16.33
C LYS A 231 12.00 12.03 16.67
N ARG A 232 11.14 12.06 15.67
CA ARG A 232 9.72 12.40 15.80
C ARG A 232 8.89 11.32 15.12
N VAL A 233 8.11 10.59 15.90
CA VAL A 233 7.26 9.51 15.40
C VAL A 233 5.81 9.78 15.80
N VAL A 234 4.93 9.73 14.81
CA VAL A 234 3.47 9.84 14.98
C VAL A 234 2.86 8.51 14.58
N VAL A 235 1.96 7.97 15.38
CA VAL A 235 1.23 6.74 15.04
C VAL A 235 -0.04 7.14 14.30
N ILE A 236 -0.14 6.66 13.06
CA ILE A 236 -1.33 6.80 12.22
C ILE A 236 -1.63 5.40 11.66
N PRO A 237 -2.60 4.68 12.24
CA PRO A 237 -2.96 3.34 11.77
C PRO A 237 -3.43 3.35 10.31
N ASN A 238 -3.29 2.20 9.65
CA ASN A 238 -3.86 2.02 8.31
C ASN A 238 -5.39 2.15 8.39
N GLY A 239 -5.93 3.01 7.54
CA GLY A 239 -7.36 3.12 7.34
C GLY A 239 -7.83 2.18 6.24
N VAL A 240 -9.08 1.76 6.32
CA VAL A 240 -9.78 1.03 5.28
C VAL A 240 -11.07 1.76 4.93
N ARG A 241 -11.42 1.77 3.65
CA ARG A 241 -12.75 2.23 3.24
C ARG A 241 -13.73 1.11 3.60
N VAL A 242 -14.67 1.40 4.48
CA VAL A 242 -15.82 0.52 4.71
C VAL A 242 -16.85 0.86 3.63
N PRO A 243 -17.15 -0.03 2.69
CA PRO A 243 -18.19 0.24 1.70
C PRO A 243 -19.55 0.34 2.41
N GLU A 244 -20.38 1.31 2.01
CA GLU A 244 -21.73 1.49 2.57
C GLU A 244 -22.62 0.27 2.29
N ALA A 245 -22.39 -0.40 1.16
CA ALA A 245 -22.93 -1.72 0.86
C ALA A 245 -21.94 -2.45 -0.07
N VAL A 246 -21.71 -3.73 0.18
CA VAL A 246 -20.99 -4.57 -0.78
C VAL A 246 -21.98 -4.92 -1.90
N ALA A 247 -21.84 -4.24 -3.03
CA ALA A 247 -22.66 -4.50 -4.21
C ALA A 247 -22.31 -5.90 -4.77
N GLY A 248 -23.34 -6.65 -5.15
CA GLY A 248 -23.19 -7.93 -5.80
C GLY A 248 -23.81 -9.10 -5.04
N GLY A 249 -24.12 -10.15 -5.78
CA GLY A 249 -24.64 -11.42 -5.27
C GLY A 249 -23.60 -12.23 -4.51
N VAL A 250 -23.95 -13.46 -4.20
CA VAL A 250 -23.02 -14.46 -3.66
C VAL A 250 -21.87 -14.64 -4.64
N PRO A 251 -20.59 -14.55 -4.21
CA PRO A 251 -19.45 -14.79 -5.09
C PRO A 251 -19.55 -16.19 -5.74
N GLU A 252 -19.10 -16.29 -6.99
CA GLU A 252 -19.08 -17.58 -7.68
C GLU A 252 -18.23 -18.59 -6.91
N GLY A 253 -18.79 -19.76 -6.65
CA GLY A 253 -18.14 -20.83 -5.89
C GLY A 253 -18.06 -20.57 -4.38
N PHE A 254 -18.83 -19.62 -3.84
CA PHE A 254 -18.98 -19.50 -2.39
C PHE A 254 -19.60 -20.79 -1.83
N PRO A 255 -19.05 -21.35 -0.73
CA PRO A 255 -19.51 -22.63 -0.22
C PRO A 255 -20.97 -22.60 0.22
N SER A 256 -21.76 -23.56 -0.26
CA SER A 256 -23.07 -23.86 0.27
C SER A 256 -22.92 -24.89 1.40
N CYS A 257 -22.82 -24.42 2.64
CA CYS A 257 -22.68 -25.25 3.82
C CYS A 257 -23.53 -24.71 4.96
N LEU A 258 -23.86 -25.60 5.92
CA LEU A 258 -24.62 -25.23 7.13
C LEU A 258 -23.72 -24.69 8.25
N GLY A 259 -22.44 -24.95 8.17
CA GLY A 259 -21.44 -24.50 9.13
C GLY A 259 -20.85 -23.14 8.80
N PRO A 260 -19.98 -22.62 9.68
CA PRO A 260 -19.33 -21.34 9.49
C PRO A 260 -18.36 -21.36 8.31
N VAL A 261 -18.28 -20.23 7.61
CA VAL A 261 -17.34 -19.97 6.52
C VAL A 261 -16.30 -18.96 7.01
N PHE A 262 -15.05 -19.38 7.06
CA PHE A 262 -13.89 -18.55 7.34
C PHE A 262 -13.24 -18.15 6.02
N VAL A 263 -12.92 -16.88 5.85
CA VAL A 263 -12.30 -16.36 4.64
C VAL A 263 -10.97 -15.68 4.97
N TYR A 264 -9.90 -16.15 4.36
CA TYR A 264 -8.64 -15.39 4.27
C TYR A 264 -8.60 -14.70 2.92
N ALA A 265 -8.61 -13.39 2.91
CA ALA A 265 -8.55 -12.60 1.67
C ALA A 265 -7.29 -11.71 1.65
N GLY A 266 -6.39 -11.95 0.69
CA GLY A 266 -5.18 -11.15 0.59
C GLY A 266 -3.99 -11.86 -0.04
N THR A 267 -2.81 -11.25 0.14
CA THR A 267 -1.55 -11.81 -0.38
C THR A 267 -1.14 -13.04 0.43
N VAL A 268 -0.95 -14.15 -0.25
CA VAL A 268 -0.41 -15.38 0.32
C VAL A 268 1.11 -15.34 0.18
N ALA A 269 1.81 -15.03 1.26
CA ALA A 269 3.26 -14.92 1.27
C ALA A 269 3.87 -15.80 2.36
N HIS A 270 5.04 -16.37 2.11
CA HIS A 270 5.73 -17.30 3.05
C HIS A 270 5.87 -16.72 4.47
N TRP A 271 6.18 -15.42 4.60
CA TRP A 271 6.36 -14.79 5.91
C TRP A 271 5.06 -14.56 6.70
N LEU A 272 3.89 -14.74 6.06
CA LEU A 272 2.59 -14.69 6.73
C LEU A 272 2.17 -16.05 7.27
N ALA A 273 2.90 -17.12 6.90
CA ALA A 273 2.66 -18.51 7.29
C ALA A 273 1.18 -18.93 7.21
N PRO A 274 0.53 -18.73 6.04
CA PRO A 274 -0.91 -18.99 5.89
C PRO A 274 -1.29 -20.46 6.11
N GLU A 275 -0.32 -21.37 6.02
CA GLU A 275 -0.49 -22.79 6.33
C GLU A 275 -0.95 -23.03 7.78
N GLY A 276 -0.57 -22.13 8.68
CA GLY A 276 -1.00 -22.17 10.09
C GLY A 276 -2.52 -22.09 10.27
N PHE A 277 -3.23 -21.39 9.34
CA PHE A 277 -4.69 -21.37 9.33
C PHE A 277 -5.27 -22.73 8.93
N VAL A 278 -4.64 -23.44 7.99
CA VAL A 278 -5.04 -24.81 7.60
C VAL A 278 -4.85 -25.75 8.78
N ASP A 279 -3.72 -25.66 9.48
CA ASP A 279 -3.43 -26.47 10.66
C ASP A 279 -4.42 -26.21 11.79
N ALA A 280 -4.74 -24.94 12.04
CA ALA A 280 -5.72 -24.56 13.05
C ALA A 280 -7.13 -25.04 12.70
N PHE A 281 -7.53 -24.90 11.44
CA PHE A 281 -8.82 -25.35 10.94
C PHE A 281 -8.95 -26.87 11.04
N GLU A 282 -7.92 -27.63 10.65
CA GLU A 282 -7.91 -29.09 10.75
C GLU A 282 -8.08 -29.57 12.18
N ARG A 283 -7.40 -28.93 13.15
CA ARG A 283 -7.57 -29.23 14.59
C ARG A 283 -8.97 -28.89 15.11
N ALA A 284 -9.54 -27.78 14.67
CA ALA A 284 -10.85 -27.30 15.15
C ALA A 284 -12.04 -27.97 14.43
N ARG A 285 -11.83 -28.63 13.31
CA ARG A 285 -12.88 -29.13 12.40
C ARG A 285 -13.93 -29.98 13.09
N VAL A 286 -13.52 -30.86 14.01
CA VAL A 286 -14.46 -31.74 14.74
C VAL A 286 -15.49 -30.91 15.52
N SER A 287 -15.08 -29.79 16.10
CA SER A 287 -15.95 -28.89 16.85
C SER A 287 -16.76 -27.93 15.97
N LEU A 288 -16.33 -27.73 14.73
CA LEU A 288 -16.93 -26.75 13.80
C LEU A 288 -17.95 -27.37 12.83
N GLY A 289 -18.12 -28.68 12.83
CA GLY A 289 -19.08 -29.39 11.98
C GLY A 289 -18.78 -29.20 10.49
N ASP A 290 -19.78 -28.75 9.72
CA ASP A 290 -19.67 -28.53 8.26
C ASP A 290 -19.05 -27.16 7.92
N ALA A 291 -17.99 -26.77 8.63
CA ALA A 291 -17.29 -25.51 8.38
C ALA A 291 -16.47 -25.52 7.06
N ARG A 292 -16.21 -24.35 6.53
CA ARG A 292 -15.32 -24.15 5.38
C ARG A 292 -14.27 -23.07 5.69
N LEU A 293 -13.06 -23.29 5.18
CA LEU A 293 -11.97 -22.31 5.17
C LEU A 293 -11.63 -22.00 3.72
N VAL A 294 -11.78 -20.75 3.32
CA VAL A 294 -11.54 -20.31 1.94
C VAL A 294 -10.40 -19.31 1.92
N PHE A 295 -9.41 -19.56 1.08
CA PHE A 295 -8.37 -18.60 0.77
C PHE A 295 -8.68 -17.93 -0.56
N VAL A 296 -8.77 -16.61 -0.57
CA VAL A 296 -8.98 -15.79 -1.76
C VAL A 296 -7.76 -14.89 -1.93
N GLY A 297 -6.93 -15.15 -2.93
CA GLY A 297 -5.71 -14.37 -3.12
C GLY A 297 -4.69 -15.03 -4.02
N GLN A 298 -3.49 -14.49 -3.98
CA GLN A 298 -2.32 -14.98 -4.73
C GLN A 298 -1.04 -14.54 -4.03
N GLY A 299 0.09 -15.16 -4.38
CA GLY A 299 1.37 -14.74 -3.83
C GLY A 299 2.43 -15.84 -3.83
N SER A 300 3.61 -15.52 -3.30
CA SER A 300 4.78 -16.42 -3.34
C SER A 300 4.61 -17.70 -2.50
N GLY A 301 3.71 -17.71 -1.52
CA GLY A 301 3.41 -18.88 -0.69
C GLY A 301 2.23 -19.73 -1.20
N TRP A 302 1.70 -19.43 -2.39
CA TRP A 302 0.50 -20.10 -2.89
C TRP A 302 0.68 -21.60 -3.12
N GLU A 303 1.81 -22.00 -3.69
CA GLU A 303 2.11 -23.41 -3.99
C GLU A 303 2.25 -24.24 -2.71
N GLU A 304 2.90 -23.69 -1.68
CA GLU A 304 3.07 -24.35 -0.38
C GLU A 304 1.72 -24.46 0.35
N LEU A 305 0.94 -23.36 0.35
CA LEU A 305 -0.41 -23.38 0.89
C LEU A 305 -1.27 -24.44 0.16
N ALA A 306 -1.19 -24.50 -1.16
CA ALA A 306 -1.92 -25.48 -1.96
C ALA A 306 -1.47 -26.92 -1.66
N ALA A 307 -0.18 -27.13 -1.46
CA ALA A 307 0.36 -28.43 -1.05
C ALA A 307 -0.15 -28.83 0.35
N ARG A 308 -0.16 -27.90 1.31
CA ARG A 308 -0.64 -28.14 2.69
C ARG A 308 -2.15 -28.35 2.76
N ALA A 309 -2.92 -27.63 1.96
CA ALA A 309 -4.37 -27.75 1.90
C ALA A 309 -4.86 -29.02 1.19
N ARG A 310 -3.97 -29.68 0.43
CA ARG A 310 -4.32 -30.89 -0.34
C ARG A 310 -4.83 -32.01 0.55
N GLY A 311 -6.05 -32.46 0.28
CA GLY A 311 -6.68 -33.53 1.06
C GLY A 311 -7.31 -33.08 2.38
N VAL A 312 -7.17 -31.81 2.77
CA VAL A 312 -7.86 -31.30 3.96
C VAL A 312 -9.29 -30.94 3.60
N HIS A 313 -10.22 -31.73 4.11
CA HIS A 313 -11.64 -31.53 3.83
C HIS A 313 -12.13 -30.16 4.35
N GLY A 314 -12.87 -29.44 3.50
CA GLY A 314 -13.45 -28.14 3.86
C GLY A 314 -12.54 -26.95 3.60
N VAL A 315 -11.31 -27.16 3.11
CA VAL A 315 -10.41 -26.05 2.67
C VAL A 315 -10.55 -25.85 1.16
N CYS A 316 -10.75 -24.59 0.76
CA CYS A 316 -10.89 -24.16 -0.62
C CYS A 316 -9.88 -23.04 -0.95
N LEU A 317 -9.28 -23.10 -2.13
CA LEU A 317 -8.34 -22.11 -2.63
C LEU A 317 -8.92 -21.44 -3.88
N ARG A 318 -8.91 -20.10 -3.90
CA ARG A 318 -9.40 -19.28 -5.02
C ARG A 318 -8.37 -18.22 -5.34
N SER A 319 -7.92 -18.16 -6.58
CA SER A 319 -7.14 -17.03 -7.05
C SER A 319 -8.03 -15.79 -7.09
N ALA A 320 -7.55 -14.64 -6.59
CA ALA A 320 -8.26 -13.38 -6.72
C ALA A 320 -8.28 -12.94 -8.18
N VAL A 321 -9.46 -12.58 -8.70
CA VAL A 321 -9.67 -12.22 -10.10
C VAL A 321 -9.83 -10.73 -10.28
N SER A 322 -10.49 -10.04 -9.34
CA SER A 322 -10.71 -8.60 -9.36
C SER A 322 -10.42 -7.97 -7.99
N ALA A 323 -10.23 -6.65 -7.95
CA ALA A 323 -9.89 -5.94 -6.71
C ALA A 323 -11.04 -5.91 -5.69
N ASP A 324 -12.28 -6.02 -6.13
CA ASP A 324 -13.50 -6.00 -5.32
C ASP A 324 -14.00 -7.40 -4.91
N GLU A 325 -13.46 -8.44 -5.54
CA GLU A 325 -13.84 -9.82 -5.23
C GLU A 325 -13.55 -10.20 -3.76
N PRO A 326 -12.38 -9.89 -3.19
CA PRO A 326 -12.11 -10.15 -1.78
C PRO A 326 -13.17 -9.55 -0.84
N ASP A 327 -13.63 -8.33 -1.11
CA ASP A 327 -14.64 -7.66 -0.29
C ASP A 327 -15.97 -8.41 -0.30
N ARG A 328 -16.38 -8.95 -1.45
CA ARG A 328 -17.61 -9.76 -1.57
C ARG A 328 -17.51 -11.08 -0.80
N TRP A 329 -16.33 -11.72 -0.81
CA TRP A 329 -16.09 -12.93 -0.03
C TRP A 329 -16.11 -12.65 1.47
N MET A 330 -15.42 -11.59 1.91
CA MET A 330 -15.37 -11.18 3.32
C MET A 330 -16.75 -10.79 3.86
N ALA A 331 -17.54 -10.08 3.07
CA ALA A 331 -18.90 -9.67 3.47
C ALA A 331 -19.88 -10.85 3.71
N ARG A 332 -19.58 -12.03 3.18
CA ARG A 332 -20.39 -13.25 3.35
C ARG A 332 -19.79 -14.23 4.33
N ALA A 333 -18.57 -14.01 4.77
CA ALA A 333 -17.89 -14.86 5.73
C ALA A 333 -18.50 -14.76 7.13
N THR A 334 -18.40 -15.84 7.87
CA THR A 334 -18.70 -15.83 9.32
C THR A 334 -17.60 -15.11 10.08
N ALA A 335 -16.34 -15.26 9.63
CA ALA A 335 -15.18 -14.53 10.12
C ALA A 335 -14.09 -14.41 9.03
N THR A 336 -13.30 -13.34 9.12
CA THR A 336 -12.19 -13.02 8.21
C THR A 336 -10.91 -12.80 8.99
#